data_27d80f1616f179ef9d0f047f8a78833b
#
_entry.id   27d80f1616f179ef9d0f047f8a78833b
#
_cell.length_a   1.000
_cell.length_b   1.000
_cell.length_c   1.000
_cell.angle_alpha   90.00
_cell.angle_beta   90.00
_cell.angle_gamma   90.00
#
_symmetry.space_group_name_H-M   'P 1'
#
loop_
_entity.id
_entity.type
_entity.pdbx_description
1 polymer ?
#
loop_
_entity_poly.entity_id
_entity_poly.type
_entity_poly.pdbx_seq_one_letter_code
_entity_poly.pdbx_strand_id
1 'polypeptide(L)'
;MADSQPQATAAASRALDWFNLFVANIQTGFGPFIAVYLVSQSWTQTSIGLALGVGTVASMASQVPAGAVVDAIPNKTRVAAFSVLAFTACALMFAIYPIPLFVYLAEVLHGMSSCTLGPATAAMSLVIAGRLGMGLRLGRNARYAAIGNGVGALLMGACGQYLSERAVFFLTAALTLPALAALLPLRRVAVAGVPSISAPGSPRRENTQFMRVLADHRIIVFCGCAMLFTFANAPMLMLMSGAMTAQVGNPSMVIAACIVLPQVIVALASPAVGRLAEKRGRRWVLMIGFCALPLRGLLFTASSDPIFVVAVQVFDGVAGACFGIMVPLIVSDVAGRSGHFNLSLGVVGFAIGIGATLSTPAAGWLADHFGTRAAFLLLSAVAAAAVLLVFFAMPETRPKAEDQ
;
A
#
# COMPACT_ATOMS: atom_id res chain seq x y z
N MET A 1 18.46 -6.34 -35.31
CA MET A 1 18.27 -6.66 -33.88
C MET A 1 17.97 -5.44 -32.98
N ALA A 2 18.07 -4.21 -33.47
CA ALA A 2 17.85 -2.97 -32.67
C ALA A 2 16.34 -2.58 -32.50
N ASP A 3 15.45 -3.05 -33.37
CA ASP A 3 14.01 -2.67 -33.36
C ASP A 3 13.13 -3.46 -32.37
N SER A 4 13.64 -4.53 -31.78
CA SER A 4 12.85 -5.39 -30.88
C SER A 4 12.83 -4.91 -29.41
N GLN A 5 13.78 -4.09 -28.99
CA GLN A 5 13.88 -3.60 -27.60
C GLN A 5 12.77 -2.63 -27.19
N PRO A 6 12.36 -1.63 -27.98
CA PRO A 6 11.30 -0.70 -27.60
C PRO A 6 9.94 -1.40 -27.47
N GLN A 7 9.64 -2.37 -28.34
CA GLN A 7 8.40 -3.11 -28.34
C GLN A 7 8.32 -4.07 -27.14
N ALA A 8 9.39 -4.74 -26.78
CA ALA A 8 9.49 -5.60 -25.61
C ALA A 8 9.26 -4.80 -24.29
N THR A 9 9.81 -3.59 -24.22
CA THR A 9 9.62 -2.69 -23.06
C THR A 9 8.20 -2.19 -22.96
N ALA A 10 7.54 -1.87 -24.08
CA ALA A 10 6.14 -1.46 -24.11
C ALA A 10 5.18 -2.60 -23.70
N ALA A 11 5.45 -3.84 -24.14
CA ALA A 11 4.70 -5.02 -23.76
C ALA A 11 4.84 -5.32 -22.25
N ALA A 12 6.06 -5.25 -21.72
CA ALA A 12 6.33 -5.43 -20.29
C ALA A 12 5.65 -4.33 -19.44
N SER A 13 5.66 -3.09 -19.93
CA SER A 13 4.98 -1.98 -19.25
C SER A 13 3.47 -2.21 -19.15
N ARG A 14 2.82 -2.66 -20.22
CA ARG A 14 1.39 -3.04 -20.20
C ARG A 14 1.11 -4.25 -19.31
N ALA A 15 1.97 -5.25 -19.36
CA ALA A 15 1.85 -6.42 -18.50
C ALA A 15 1.90 -6.05 -17.01
N LEU A 16 2.79 -5.13 -16.63
CA LEU A 16 2.88 -4.63 -15.26
C LEU A 16 1.63 -3.80 -14.86
N ASP A 17 1.02 -3.07 -15.80
CA ASP A 17 -0.25 -2.38 -15.56
C ASP A 17 -1.36 -3.37 -15.17
N TRP A 18 -1.56 -4.40 -15.98
CA TRP A 18 -2.55 -5.44 -15.71
C TRP A 18 -2.25 -6.21 -14.44
N PHE A 19 -0.98 -6.50 -14.17
CA PHE A 19 -0.56 -7.13 -12.92
C PHE A 19 -0.98 -6.31 -11.72
N ASN A 20 -0.71 -5.00 -11.70
CA ASN A 20 -1.13 -4.10 -10.62
C ASN A 20 -2.64 -4.07 -10.44
N LEU A 21 -3.40 -4.07 -11.53
CA LEU A 21 -4.87 -4.10 -11.49
C LEU A 21 -5.37 -5.38 -10.82
N PHE A 22 -4.90 -6.55 -11.27
CA PHE A 22 -5.39 -7.82 -10.74
C PHE A 22 -4.91 -8.08 -9.31
N VAL A 23 -3.68 -7.69 -8.96
CA VAL A 23 -3.18 -7.79 -7.58
C VAL A 23 -4.03 -6.93 -6.65
N ALA A 24 -4.37 -5.71 -7.03
CA ALA A 24 -5.24 -4.84 -6.25
C ALA A 24 -6.64 -5.45 -6.07
N ASN A 25 -7.22 -6.03 -7.13
CA ASN A 25 -8.47 -6.79 -7.03
C ASN A 25 -8.37 -7.92 -5.99
N ILE A 26 -7.32 -8.74 -6.06
CA ILE A 26 -7.08 -9.87 -5.14
C ILE A 26 -6.99 -9.36 -3.69
N GLN A 27 -6.19 -8.33 -3.45
CA GLN A 27 -5.99 -7.76 -2.10
C GLN A 27 -7.29 -7.19 -1.52
N THR A 28 -8.17 -6.66 -2.34
CA THR A 28 -9.48 -6.15 -1.91
C THR A 28 -10.33 -7.25 -1.26
N GLY A 29 -10.22 -8.50 -1.71
CA GLY A 29 -10.95 -9.65 -1.15
C GLY A 29 -10.55 -10.00 0.29
N PHE A 30 -9.36 -9.60 0.72
CA PHE A 30 -8.85 -9.86 2.07
C PHE A 30 -9.09 -8.71 3.07
N GLY A 31 -9.71 -7.65 2.66
CA GLY A 31 -10.03 -6.55 3.55
C GLY A 31 -11.33 -6.79 4.36
N PRO A 32 -12.33 -5.91 4.24
CA PRO A 32 -13.57 -5.98 5.02
C PRO A 32 -14.34 -7.29 4.82
N PHE A 33 -14.19 -7.97 3.68
CA PHE A 33 -14.94 -9.19 3.34
C PHE A 33 -14.61 -10.38 4.26
N ILE A 34 -13.39 -10.47 4.82
CA ILE A 34 -13.05 -11.51 5.81
C ILE A 34 -13.94 -11.37 7.05
N ALA A 35 -14.07 -10.16 7.59
CA ALA A 35 -14.85 -9.93 8.79
C ALA A 35 -16.32 -10.30 8.55
N VAL A 36 -16.92 -9.87 7.44
CA VAL A 36 -18.31 -10.19 7.06
C VAL A 36 -18.48 -11.70 6.94
N TYR A 37 -17.57 -12.37 6.25
CA TYR A 37 -17.60 -13.81 6.08
C TYR A 37 -17.51 -14.58 7.41
N LEU A 38 -16.58 -14.21 8.29
CA LEU A 38 -16.42 -14.88 9.58
C LEU A 38 -17.65 -14.66 10.49
N VAL A 39 -18.29 -13.49 10.42
CA VAL A 39 -19.58 -13.27 11.07
C VAL A 39 -20.64 -14.25 10.55
N SER A 40 -20.72 -14.47 9.24
CA SER A 40 -21.64 -15.45 8.64
C SER A 40 -21.35 -16.90 9.05
N GLN A 41 -20.12 -17.18 9.48
CA GLN A 41 -19.69 -18.47 10.04
C GLN A 41 -19.83 -18.53 11.57
N SER A 42 -20.61 -17.61 12.17
CA SER A 42 -20.88 -17.54 13.61
C SER A 42 -19.65 -17.31 14.50
N TRP A 43 -18.59 -16.67 13.96
CA TRP A 43 -17.46 -16.24 14.76
C TRP A 43 -17.84 -15.03 15.63
N THR A 44 -17.31 -14.98 16.85
CA THR A 44 -17.48 -13.82 17.74
C THR A 44 -16.63 -12.65 17.24
N GLN A 45 -17.03 -11.41 17.52
CA GLN A 45 -16.27 -10.21 17.16
C GLN A 45 -14.85 -10.24 17.74
N THR A 46 -14.68 -10.78 18.96
CA THR A 46 -13.37 -10.96 19.59
C THR A 46 -12.48 -11.92 18.78
N SER A 47 -13.01 -13.07 18.36
CA SER A 47 -12.27 -14.05 17.57
C SER A 47 -11.89 -13.52 16.20
N ILE A 48 -12.75 -12.73 15.55
CA ILE A 48 -12.48 -12.05 14.30
C ILE A 48 -11.36 -11.00 14.49
N GLY A 49 -11.47 -10.18 15.54
CA GLY A 49 -10.44 -9.19 15.87
C GLY A 49 -9.07 -9.83 16.13
N LEU A 50 -9.04 -10.96 16.83
CA LEU A 50 -7.80 -11.72 17.06
C LEU A 50 -7.21 -12.26 15.76
N ALA A 51 -8.04 -12.83 14.87
CA ALA A 51 -7.57 -13.36 13.59
C ALA A 51 -6.95 -12.26 12.71
N LEU A 52 -7.64 -11.14 12.52
CA LEU A 52 -7.14 -9.99 11.77
C LEU A 52 -5.91 -9.35 12.44
N GLY A 53 -5.88 -9.36 13.78
CA GLY A 53 -4.73 -8.90 14.57
C GLY A 53 -3.49 -9.75 14.31
N VAL A 54 -3.63 -11.08 14.25
CA VAL A 54 -2.52 -11.99 13.89
C VAL A 54 -1.98 -11.69 12.51
N GLY A 55 -2.84 -11.47 11.50
CA GLY A 55 -2.44 -11.06 10.16
C GLY A 55 -1.66 -9.75 10.16
N THR A 56 -2.13 -8.76 10.92
CA THR A 56 -1.46 -7.46 11.06
C THR A 56 -0.07 -7.59 11.69
N VAL A 57 0.06 -8.37 12.77
CA VAL A 57 1.35 -8.64 13.43
C VAL A 57 2.29 -9.39 12.48
N ALA A 58 1.80 -10.42 11.78
CA ALA A 58 2.57 -11.16 10.80
C ALA A 58 3.06 -10.26 9.66
N SER A 59 2.20 -9.37 9.15
CA SER A 59 2.58 -8.37 8.15
C SER A 59 3.68 -7.46 8.68
N MET A 60 3.49 -6.85 9.85
CA MET A 60 4.47 -5.94 10.43
C MET A 60 5.83 -6.61 10.67
N ALA A 61 5.85 -7.81 11.24
CA ALA A 61 7.08 -8.57 11.47
C ALA A 61 7.79 -8.97 10.17
N SER A 62 7.03 -9.16 9.08
CA SER A 62 7.56 -9.60 7.79
C SER A 62 8.06 -8.45 6.90
N GLN A 63 7.79 -7.18 7.21
CA GLN A 63 8.14 -6.04 6.35
C GLN A 63 9.64 -6.01 5.97
N VAL A 64 10.52 -6.06 6.95
CA VAL A 64 11.97 -6.01 6.72
C VAL A 64 12.49 -7.33 6.13
N PRO A 65 12.16 -8.53 6.68
CA PRO A 65 12.56 -9.79 6.07
C PRO A 65 12.08 -9.96 4.62
N ALA A 66 10.85 -9.54 4.31
CA ALA A 66 10.31 -9.62 2.95
C ALA A 66 11.13 -8.77 1.96
N GLY A 67 11.51 -7.55 2.34
CA GLY A 67 12.39 -6.70 1.54
C GLY A 67 13.74 -7.36 1.28
N ALA A 68 14.36 -7.97 2.30
CA ALA A 68 15.62 -8.70 2.18
C ALA A 68 15.49 -9.92 1.24
N VAL A 69 14.41 -10.69 1.37
CA VAL A 69 14.12 -11.83 0.48
C VAL A 69 13.95 -11.38 -0.97
N VAL A 70 13.23 -10.26 -1.18
CA VAL A 70 13.06 -9.71 -2.52
C VAL A 70 14.41 -9.25 -3.10
N ASP A 71 15.29 -8.64 -2.32
CA ASP A 71 16.61 -8.23 -2.79
C ASP A 71 17.49 -9.45 -3.13
N ALA A 72 17.47 -10.50 -2.31
CA ALA A 72 18.26 -11.71 -2.49
C ALA A 72 17.87 -12.53 -3.74
N ILE A 73 16.61 -12.51 -4.14
CA ILE A 73 16.12 -13.29 -5.28
C ILE A 73 16.27 -12.48 -6.58
N PRO A 74 17.13 -12.88 -7.55
CA PRO A 74 17.36 -12.11 -8.77
C PRO A 74 16.09 -11.90 -9.60
N ASN A 75 15.26 -12.94 -9.72
CA ASN A 75 14.04 -12.92 -10.52
C ASN A 75 12.83 -12.41 -9.71
N LYS A 76 12.56 -11.11 -9.77
CA LYS A 76 11.45 -10.45 -9.05
C LYS A 76 10.07 -10.96 -9.49
N THR A 77 9.93 -11.42 -10.73
CA THR A 77 8.67 -12.02 -11.21
C THR A 77 8.36 -13.34 -10.54
N ARG A 78 9.39 -14.12 -10.14
CA ARG A 78 9.18 -15.34 -9.33
C ARG A 78 8.65 -15.01 -7.94
N VAL A 79 9.23 -14.00 -7.29
CA VAL A 79 8.75 -13.54 -5.98
C VAL A 79 7.29 -13.13 -6.08
N ALA A 80 6.94 -12.29 -7.05
CA ALA A 80 5.57 -11.87 -7.28
C ALA A 80 4.63 -13.05 -7.55
N ALA A 81 5.06 -14.05 -8.34
CA ALA A 81 4.26 -15.24 -8.61
C ALA A 81 4.03 -16.09 -7.36
N PHE A 82 5.06 -16.30 -6.52
CA PHE A 82 4.90 -17.01 -5.24
C PHE A 82 3.94 -16.27 -4.30
N SER A 83 4.00 -14.93 -4.21
CA SER A 83 3.07 -14.15 -3.41
C SER A 83 1.63 -14.29 -3.90
N VAL A 84 1.41 -14.25 -5.23
CA VAL A 84 0.07 -14.44 -5.82
C VAL A 84 -0.44 -15.86 -5.55
N LEU A 85 0.39 -16.88 -5.64
CA LEU A 85 0.02 -18.27 -5.30
C LEU A 85 -0.30 -18.42 -3.81
N ALA A 86 0.42 -17.71 -2.92
CA ALA A 86 0.11 -17.69 -1.51
C ALA A 86 -1.26 -17.03 -1.25
N PHE A 87 -1.62 -15.95 -1.95
CA PHE A 87 -2.97 -15.39 -1.89
C PHE A 87 -4.04 -16.36 -2.36
N THR A 88 -3.75 -17.15 -3.41
CA THR A 88 -4.65 -18.24 -3.84
C THR A 88 -4.88 -19.24 -2.73
N ALA A 89 -3.79 -19.68 -2.07
CA ALA A 89 -3.87 -20.61 -0.95
C ALA A 89 -4.68 -20.01 0.22
N CYS A 90 -4.43 -18.76 0.61
CA CYS A 90 -5.19 -18.06 1.64
C CYS A 90 -6.69 -18.01 1.30
N ALA A 91 -7.04 -17.58 0.08
CA ALA A 91 -8.42 -17.51 -0.36
C ALA A 91 -9.12 -18.88 -0.30
N LEU A 92 -8.46 -19.94 -0.76
CA LEU A 92 -8.99 -21.30 -0.70
C LEU A 92 -9.09 -21.83 0.74
N MET A 93 -8.16 -21.48 1.65
CA MET A 93 -8.26 -21.83 3.07
C MET A 93 -9.52 -21.20 3.69
N PHE A 94 -9.79 -19.93 3.44
CA PHE A 94 -11.04 -19.29 3.87
C PHE A 94 -12.27 -19.94 3.23
N ALA A 95 -12.22 -20.19 1.91
CA ALA A 95 -13.38 -20.75 1.21
C ALA A 95 -13.72 -22.17 1.62
N ILE A 96 -12.73 -23.04 1.88
CA ILE A 96 -12.94 -24.49 2.06
C ILE A 96 -13.02 -24.86 3.54
N TYR A 97 -12.14 -24.26 4.38
CA TYR A 97 -11.98 -24.65 5.78
C TYR A 97 -12.02 -23.46 6.72
N PRO A 98 -13.20 -22.85 7.01
CA PRO A 98 -13.32 -21.67 7.87
C PRO A 98 -13.21 -22.02 9.37
N ILE A 99 -12.34 -22.95 9.74
CA ILE A 99 -12.04 -23.31 11.14
C ILE A 99 -10.84 -22.49 11.65
N PRO A 100 -10.73 -22.26 12.96
CA PRO A 100 -9.74 -21.35 13.54
C PRO A 100 -8.32 -21.57 13.05
N LEU A 101 -7.86 -22.83 13.01
CA LEU A 101 -6.49 -23.14 12.57
C LEU A 101 -6.18 -22.60 11.16
N PHE A 102 -7.07 -22.88 10.18
CA PHE A 102 -6.85 -22.45 8.80
C PHE A 102 -7.04 -20.95 8.62
N VAL A 103 -7.93 -20.31 9.37
CA VAL A 103 -8.11 -18.87 9.36
C VAL A 103 -6.86 -18.17 9.86
N TYR A 104 -6.30 -18.58 11.01
CA TYR A 104 -5.05 -18.00 11.52
C TYR A 104 -3.85 -18.25 10.59
N LEU A 105 -3.73 -19.46 10.02
CA LEU A 105 -2.67 -19.76 9.05
C LEU A 105 -2.83 -18.91 7.77
N ALA A 106 -4.04 -18.73 7.28
CA ALA A 106 -4.32 -17.88 6.13
C ALA A 106 -3.97 -16.42 6.41
N GLU A 107 -4.30 -15.89 7.58
CA GLU A 107 -3.96 -14.52 7.98
C GLU A 107 -2.44 -14.32 8.09
N VAL A 108 -1.71 -15.25 8.69
CA VAL A 108 -0.23 -15.20 8.73
C VAL A 108 0.35 -15.22 7.33
N LEU A 109 -0.08 -16.17 6.49
CA LEU A 109 0.41 -16.32 5.12
C LEU A 109 0.06 -15.10 4.26
N HIS A 110 -1.15 -14.54 4.41
CA HIS A 110 -1.60 -13.30 3.77
C HIS A 110 -0.72 -12.12 4.17
N GLY A 111 -0.49 -11.92 5.49
CA GLY A 111 0.35 -10.85 6.01
C GLY A 111 1.78 -10.91 5.45
N MET A 112 2.42 -12.08 5.50
CA MET A 112 3.76 -12.30 4.95
C MET A 112 3.83 -12.04 3.44
N SER A 113 2.85 -12.54 2.68
CA SER A 113 2.84 -12.44 1.22
C SER A 113 2.56 -11.01 0.74
N SER A 114 1.75 -10.25 1.47
CA SER A 114 1.47 -8.84 1.18
C SER A 114 2.74 -8.00 1.22
N CYS A 115 3.64 -8.29 2.16
CA CYS A 115 4.89 -7.56 2.33
C CYS A 115 5.90 -7.77 1.19
N THR A 116 5.82 -8.86 0.44
CA THR A 116 6.73 -9.14 -0.67
C THR A 116 6.25 -8.54 -2.00
N LEU A 117 4.94 -8.37 -2.18
CA LEU A 117 4.36 -7.87 -3.44
C LEU A 117 4.72 -6.42 -3.76
N GLY A 118 4.64 -5.53 -2.76
CA GLY A 118 5.00 -4.12 -2.91
C GLY A 118 6.44 -3.94 -3.39
N PRO A 119 7.43 -4.45 -2.64
CA PRO A 119 8.84 -4.44 -3.04
C PRO A 119 9.08 -5.09 -4.41
N ALA A 120 8.51 -6.26 -4.69
CA ALA A 120 8.69 -6.92 -5.98
C ALA A 120 8.15 -6.09 -7.15
N THR A 121 6.98 -5.47 -6.99
CA THR A 121 6.38 -4.59 -8.00
C THR A 121 7.19 -3.32 -8.22
N ALA A 122 7.69 -2.71 -7.13
CA ALA A 122 8.55 -1.55 -7.20
C ALA A 122 9.89 -1.87 -7.89
N ALA A 123 10.50 -3.02 -7.59
CA ALA A 123 11.70 -3.49 -8.25
C ALA A 123 11.49 -3.76 -9.74
N MET A 124 10.38 -4.41 -10.13
CA MET A 124 10.03 -4.58 -11.55
C MET A 124 9.81 -3.23 -12.26
N SER A 125 9.20 -2.26 -11.58
CA SER A 125 9.00 -0.92 -12.09
C SER A 125 10.33 -0.21 -12.36
N LEU A 126 11.30 -0.35 -11.45
CA LEU A 126 12.65 0.23 -11.59
C LEU A 126 13.38 -0.37 -12.79
N VAL A 127 13.28 -1.68 -13.00
CA VAL A 127 13.90 -2.37 -14.15
C VAL A 127 13.31 -1.88 -15.48
N ILE A 128 11.98 -1.69 -15.55
CA ILE A 128 11.29 -1.32 -16.79
C ILE A 128 11.48 0.16 -17.15
N ALA A 129 11.38 1.04 -16.17
CA ALA A 129 11.35 2.49 -16.38
C ALA A 129 12.69 3.18 -16.13
N GLY A 130 13.62 2.48 -15.48
CA GLY A 130 14.85 3.10 -14.98
C GLY A 130 14.56 4.12 -13.88
N ARG A 131 15.62 4.75 -13.36
CA ARG A 131 15.50 5.73 -12.25
C ARG A 131 14.78 7.00 -12.69
N LEU A 132 15.05 7.46 -13.92
CA LEU A 132 14.47 8.69 -14.47
C LEU A 132 12.96 8.58 -14.75
N GLY A 133 12.51 7.42 -15.21
CA GLY A 133 11.08 7.18 -15.50
C GLY A 133 10.29 6.60 -14.33
N MET A 134 10.92 6.42 -13.17
CA MET A 134 10.32 5.72 -12.04
C MET A 134 9.04 6.40 -11.53
N GLY A 135 9.04 7.74 -11.43
CA GLY A 135 7.88 8.49 -10.96
C GLY A 135 6.66 8.32 -11.88
N LEU A 136 6.87 8.39 -13.21
CA LEU A 136 5.82 8.13 -14.18
C LEU A 136 5.29 6.69 -14.09
N ARG A 137 6.22 5.72 -13.93
CA ARG A 137 5.87 4.31 -13.82
C ARG A 137 5.04 4.03 -12.56
N LEU A 138 5.46 4.56 -11.41
CA LEU A 138 4.74 4.41 -10.15
C LEU A 138 3.38 5.09 -10.18
N GLY A 139 3.28 6.27 -10.81
CA GLY A 139 1.98 6.91 -11.06
C GLY A 139 1.03 6.05 -11.89
N ARG A 140 1.55 5.34 -12.89
CA ARG A 140 0.78 4.36 -13.66
C ARG A 140 0.37 3.16 -12.83
N ASN A 141 1.29 2.59 -12.04
CA ASN A 141 0.99 1.48 -11.15
C ASN A 141 -0.15 1.84 -10.18
N ALA A 142 -0.05 2.99 -9.52
CA ALA A 142 -1.05 3.48 -8.58
C ALA A 142 -2.42 3.68 -9.24
N ARG A 143 -2.46 4.20 -10.48
CA ARG A 143 -3.70 4.33 -11.25
C ARG A 143 -4.36 2.98 -11.49
N TYR A 144 -3.61 2.00 -11.99
CA TYR A 144 -4.16 0.66 -12.27
C TYR A 144 -4.55 -0.08 -10.98
N ALA A 145 -3.78 0.08 -9.91
CA ALA A 145 -4.13 -0.48 -8.60
C ALA A 145 -5.43 0.14 -8.05
N ALA A 146 -5.61 1.46 -8.17
CA ALA A 146 -6.83 2.13 -7.72
C ALA A 146 -8.07 1.67 -8.52
N ILE A 147 -7.93 1.52 -9.85
CA ILE A 147 -8.98 0.94 -10.70
C ILE A 147 -9.28 -0.49 -10.25
N GLY A 148 -8.22 -1.29 -10.00
CA GLY A 148 -8.34 -2.66 -9.50
C GLY A 148 -9.08 -2.74 -8.17
N ASN A 149 -8.71 -1.91 -7.19
CA ASN A 149 -9.40 -1.84 -5.91
C ASN A 149 -10.88 -1.50 -6.05
N GLY A 150 -11.21 -0.49 -6.85
CA GLY A 150 -12.60 -0.07 -7.10
C GLY A 150 -13.43 -1.16 -7.78
N VAL A 151 -12.92 -1.74 -8.87
CA VAL A 151 -13.58 -2.85 -9.59
C VAL A 151 -13.67 -4.08 -8.69
N GLY A 152 -12.60 -4.40 -7.95
CA GLY A 152 -12.57 -5.52 -7.01
C GLY A 152 -13.64 -5.40 -5.94
N ALA A 153 -13.77 -4.23 -5.32
CA ALA A 153 -14.79 -3.99 -4.30
C ALA A 153 -16.22 -4.18 -4.84
N LEU A 154 -16.48 -3.68 -6.07
CA LEU A 154 -17.78 -3.87 -6.72
C LEU A 154 -18.06 -5.34 -7.04
N LEU A 155 -17.08 -6.05 -7.62
CA LEU A 155 -17.22 -7.47 -7.98
C LEU A 155 -17.42 -8.34 -6.74
N MET A 156 -16.65 -8.11 -5.69
CA MET A 156 -16.72 -8.88 -4.44
C MET A 156 -17.98 -8.55 -3.67
N GLY A 157 -18.39 -7.28 -3.62
CA GLY A 157 -19.65 -6.87 -3.03
C GLY A 157 -20.86 -7.50 -3.74
N ALA A 158 -20.88 -7.47 -5.08
CA ALA A 158 -21.90 -8.14 -5.89
C ALA A 158 -21.89 -9.67 -5.67
N CYS A 159 -20.70 -10.28 -5.63
CA CYS A 159 -20.53 -11.70 -5.39
C CYS A 159 -21.07 -12.11 -4.01
N GLY A 160 -20.75 -11.34 -2.95
CA GLY A 160 -21.29 -11.57 -1.61
C GLY A 160 -22.81 -11.40 -1.54
N GLN A 161 -23.33 -10.35 -2.19
CA GLN A 161 -24.75 -10.03 -2.19
C GLN A 161 -25.62 -11.05 -2.95
N TYR A 162 -25.21 -11.46 -4.15
CA TYR A 162 -26.03 -12.26 -5.06
C TYR A 162 -25.71 -13.75 -5.07
N LEU A 163 -24.51 -14.15 -4.62
CA LEU A 163 -24.11 -15.56 -4.57
C LEU A 163 -23.94 -16.03 -3.13
N SER A 164 -22.83 -15.68 -2.50
CA SER A 164 -22.55 -15.93 -1.08
C SER A 164 -21.26 -15.24 -0.65
N GLU A 165 -21.12 -14.98 0.66
CA GLU A 165 -19.85 -14.48 1.23
C GLU A 165 -18.67 -15.43 0.97
N ARG A 166 -18.93 -16.73 0.93
CA ARG A 166 -17.93 -17.75 0.58
C ARG A 166 -17.46 -17.63 -0.87
N ALA A 167 -18.35 -17.26 -1.78
CA ALA A 167 -18.04 -17.11 -3.21
C ALA A 167 -17.04 -15.99 -3.49
N VAL A 168 -16.94 -14.98 -2.61
CA VAL A 168 -15.94 -13.91 -2.67
C VAL A 168 -14.52 -14.47 -2.69
N PHE A 169 -14.24 -15.49 -1.86
CA PHE A 169 -12.92 -16.10 -1.79
C PHE A 169 -12.61 -17.00 -3.00
N PHE A 170 -13.61 -17.67 -3.57
CA PHE A 170 -13.43 -18.37 -4.84
C PHE A 170 -13.17 -17.40 -5.98
N LEU A 171 -13.89 -16.25 -6.03
CA LEU A 171 -13.61 -15.18 -6.98
C LEU A 171 -12.19 -14.63 -6.80
N THR A 172 -11.78 -14.37 -5.55
CA THR A 172 -10.42 -13.92 -5.23
C THR A 172 -9.37 -14.91 -5.75
N ALA A 173 -9.57 -16.22 -5.52
CA ALA A 173 -8.69 -17.25 -6.05
C ALA A 173 -8.70 -17.30 -7.59
N ALA A 174 -9.84 -17.13 -8.24
CA ALA A 174 -9.93 -17.10 -9.70
C ALA A 174 -9.19 -15.90 -10.31
N LEU A 175 -9.25 -14.72 -9.65
CA LEU A 175 -8.54 -13.52 -10.11
C LEU A 175 -7.01 -13.62 -10.04
N THR A 176 -6.47 -14.61 -9.33
CA THR A 176 -5.03 -14.88 -9.34
C THR A 176 -4.55 -15.44 -10.69
N LEU A 177 -5.40 -16.10 -11.46
CA LEU A 177 -5.04 -16.62 -12.78
C LEU A 177 -4.65 -15.52 -13.78
N PRO A 178 -5.46 -14.48 -14.02
CA PRO A 178 -5.04 -13.36 -14.87
C PRO A 178 -3.87 -12.57 -14.29
N ALA A 179 -3.71 -12.49 -12.96
CA ALA A 179 -2.53 -11.88 -12.35
C ALA A 179 -1.25 -12.67 -12.69
N LEU A 180 -1.27 -13.99 -12.60
CA LEU A 180 -0.15 -14.85 -13.00
C LEU A 180 0.12 -14.77 -14.51
N ALA A 181 -0.94 -14.73 -15.35
CA ALA A 181 -0.80 -14.56 -16.79
C ALA A 181 -0.11 -13.22 -17.14
N ALA A 182 -0.42 -12.15 -16.41
CA ALA A 182 0.23 -10.85 -16.59
C ALA A 182 1.73 -10.86 -16.25
N LEU A 183 2.22 -11.82 -15.47
CA LEU A 183 3.65 -11.97 -15.19
C LEU A 183 4.45 -12.65 -16.31
N LEU A 184 3.80 -13.37 -17.24
CA LEU A 184 4.49 -14.12 -18.28
C LEU A 184 5.36 -13.25 -19.20
N PRO A 185 4.88 -12.11 -19.75
CA PRO A 185 5.71 -11.21 -20.54
C PRO A 185 6.86 -10.58 -19.75
N LEU A 186 6.65 -10.36 -18.43
CA LEU A 186 7.64 -9.74 -17.56
C LEU A 186 8.85 -10.64 -17.30
N ARG A 187 8.69 -11.96 -17.36
CA ARG A 187 9.78 -12.93 -17.14
C ARG A 187 10.97 -12.70 -18.08
N ARG A 188 10.71 -12.35 -19.34
CA ARG A 188 11.76 -12.14 -20.36
C ARG A 188 12.56 -10.85 -20.14
N VAL A 189 11.90 -9.79 -19.68
CA VAL A 189 12.53 -8.49 -19.45
C VAL A 189 13.25 -8.46 -18.10
N ALA A 190 12.69 -9.08 -17.06
CA ALA A 190 13.29 -9.11 -15.73
C ALA A 190 14.62 -9.90 -15.67
N VAL A 191 14.80 -10.89 -16.57
CA VAL A 191 16.06 -11.66 -16.65
C VAL A 191 17.15 -10.88 -17.41
N ALA A 192 16.78 -10.02 -18.35
CA ALA A 192 17.73 -9.29 -19.20
C ALA A 192 18.26 -7.96 -18.58
N GLY A 193 17.56 -7.45 -17.55
CA GLY A 193 17.76 -6.05 -17.11
C GLY A 193 18.24 -5.84 -15.69
N VAL A 194 18.52 -6.89 -14.92
CA VAL A 194 19.15 -6.70 -13.60
C VAL A 194 20.66 -6.74 -13.82
N PRO A 195 21.35 -5.58 -13.81
CA PRO A 195 22.74 -5.64 -13.46
C PRO A 195 22.76 -6.31 -12.08
N SER A 196 23.44 -7.44 -11.94
CA SER A 196 23.79 -7.97 -10.64
C SER A 196 24.67 -6.91 -9.95
N ILE A 197 24.02 -5.97 -9.26
CA ILE A 197 24.70 -4.93 -8.45
C ILE A 197 25.36 -5.60 -7.24
N SER A 198 25.09 -6.87 -7.04
CA SER A 198 25.79 -7.74 -6.08
C SER A 198 26.75 -8.65 -6.82
N ALA A 199 27.93 -8.16 -7.17
CA ALA A 199 29.08 -9.04 -7.07
C ALA A 199 29.09 -9.57 -5.61
N PRO A 200 29.30 -10.90 -5.37
CA PRO A 200 29.30 -11.43 -4.02
C PRO A 200 30.41 -10.74 -3.23
N GLY A 201 30.02 -9.68 -2.53
CA GLY A 201 30.84 -9.04 -1.53
C GLY A 201 30.84 -9.95 -0.30
N SER A 202 31.92 -9.97 0.46
CA SER A 202 31.91 -10.71 1.72
C SER A 202 30.72 -10.29 2.56
N PRO A 203 30.05 -11.20 3.31
CA PRO A 203 28.86 -10.89 4.15
C PRO A 203 29.04 -9.68 5.06
N ARG A 204 30.29 -9.42 5.47
CA ARG A 204 30.68 -8.28 6.30
C ARG A 204 30.57 -6.93 5.55
N ARG A 205 30.77 -6.93 4.23
CA ARG A 205 30.69 -5.72 3.38
C ARG A 205 29.24 -5.38 3.05
N GLU A 206 28.40 -6.38 2.88
CA GLU A 206 26.95 -6.22 2.67
C GLU A 206 26.26 -5.65 3.90
N ASN A 207 26.54 -6.19 5.10
CA ASN A 207 26.03 -5.67 6.37
C ASN A 207 26.45 -4.21 6.60
N THR A 208 27.68 -3.85 6.28
CA THR A 208 28.16 -2.48 6.45
C THR A 208 27.46 -1.50 5.49
N GLN A 209 27.17 -1.92 4.26
CA GLN A 209 26.44 -1.08 3.29
C GLN A 209 24.98 -0.90 3.71
N PHE A 210 24.31 -1.96 4.16
CA PHE A 210 22.95 -1.89 4.68
C PHE A 210 22.85 -0.95 5.89
N MET A 211 23.74 -1.08 6.86
CA MET A 211 23.77 -0.18 8.03
C MET A 211 24.02 1.28 7.63
N ARG A 212 24.78 1.55 6.56
CA ARG A 212 24.95 2.91 6.03
C ARG A 212 23.66 3.45 5.41
N VAL A 213 22.89 2.61 4.71
CA VAL A 213 21.60 3.03 4.15
C VAL A 213 20.60 3.32 5.26
N LEU A 214 20.54 2.47 6.31
CA LEU A 214 19.70 2.70 7.48
C LEU A 214 20.11 3.94 8.28
N ALA A 215 21.40 4.25 8.30
CA ALA A 215 21.93 5.45 8.96
C ALA A 215 21.80 6.71 8.07
N ASP A 216 21.34 6.59 6.83
CA ASP A 216 21.09 7.75 5.97
C ASP A 216 19.98 8.61 6.57
N HIS A 217 20.32 9.85 6.90
CA HIS A 217 19.39 10.81 7.48
C HIS A 217 18.10 10.96 6.67
N ARG A 218 18.17 10.83 5.33
CA ARG A 218 17.00 10.92 4.44
C ARG A 218 16.02 9.80 4.69
N ILE A 219 16.50 8.56 4.88
CA ILE A 219 15.66 7.38 5.18
C ILE A 219 15.06 7.51 6.59
N ILE A 220 15.87 7.91 7.58
CA ILE A 220 15.39 8.08 8.96
C ILE A 220 14.29 9.14 9.04
N VAL A 221 14.51 10.31 8.45
CA VAL A 221 13.51 11.38 8.41
C VAL A 221 12.25 10.92 7.67
N PHE A 222 12.43 10.22 6.54
CA PHE A 222 11.30 9.73 5.78
C PHE A 222 10.49 8.65 6.52
N CYS A 223 11.13 7.77 7.28
CA CYS A 223 10.46 6.82 8.18
C CYS A 223 9.62 7.57 9.23
N GLY A 224 10.16 8.61 9.83
CA GLY A 224 9.42 9.47 10.76
C GLY A 224 8.20 10.14 10.10
N CYS A 225 8.39 10.70 8.91
CA CYS A 225 7.30 11.28 8.12
C CYS A 225 6.22 10.24 7.79
N ALA A 226 6.60 9.05 7.32
CA ALA A 226 5.71 7.97 6.95
C ALA A 226 4.92 7.43 8.15
N MET A 227 5.58 7.28 9.31
CA MET A 227 4.96 6.85 10.56
C MET A 227 3.90 7.86 11.03
N LEU A 228 4.23 9.16 11.07
CA LEU A 228 3.29 10.20 11.49
C LEU A 228 2.13 10.35 10.49
N PHE A 229 2.41 10.27 9.18
CA PHE A 229 1.38 10.28 8.15
C PHE A 229 0.37 9.16 8.38
N THR A 230 0.84 7.93 8.56
CA THR A 230 -0.03 6.77 8.73
C THR A 230 -0.72 6.79 10.08
N PHE A 231 -0.05 7.24 11.13
CA PHE A 231 -0.66 7.46 12.44
C PHE A 231 -1.87 8.40 12.34
N ALA A 232 -1.74 9.50 11.62
CA ALA A 232 -2.83 10.45 11.45
C ALA A 232 -3.94 9.89 10.55
N ASN A 233 -3.60 9.19 9.46
CA ASN A 233 -4.55 8.78 8.43
C ASN A 233 -5.38 7.54 8.79
N ALA A 234 -4.76 6.51 9.37
CA ALA A 234 -5.36 5.18 9.50
C ALA A 234 -6.70 5.16 10.28
N PRO A 235 -6.87 5.84 11.42
CA PRO A 235 -8.11 5.76 12.18
C PRO A 235 -9.23 6.71 11.71
N MET A 236 -8.95 7.66 10.80
CA MET A 236 -9.91 8.72 10.44
C MET A 236 -11.22 8.16 9.86
N LEU A 237 -11.13 7.19 8.95
CA LEU A 237 -12.33 6.60 8.35
C LEU A 237 -13.13 5.78 9.37
N MET A 238 -12.45 5.04 10.25
CA MET A 238 -13.10 4.24 11.30
C MET A 238 -13.86 5.13 12.28
N LEU A 239 -13.22 6.20 12.77
CA LEU A 239 -13.87 7.16 13.69
C LEU A 239 -15.07 7.84 13.03
N MET A 240 -14.95 8.21 11.74
CA MET A 240 -16.07 8.83 11.02
C MET A 240 -17.21 7.82 10.80
N SER A 241 -16.90 6.58 10.44
CA SER A 241 -17.90 5.53 10.28
C SER A 241 -18.71 5.29 11.58
N GLY A 242 -18.02 5.26 12.73
CA GLY A 242 -18.65 5.15 14.05
C GLY A 242 -19.57 6.33 14.34
N ALA A 243 -19.11 7.55 14.11
CA ALA A 243 -19.91 8.76 14.30
C ALA A 243 -21.16 8.80 13.41
N MET A 244 -21.05 8.35 12.16
CA MET A 244 -22.16 8.30 11.21
C MET A 244 -23.19 7.22 11.55
N THR A 245 -22.76 6.05 12.03
CA THR A 245 -23.68 4.97 12.45
C THR A 245 -24.60 5.44 13.55
N ALA A 246 -24.09 6.27 14.46
CA ALA A 246 -24.89 6.86 15.53
C ALA A 246 -25.96 7.86 15.04
N GLN A 247 -25.79 8.45 13.84
CA GLN A 247 -26.67 9.50 13.32
C GLN A 247 -27.67 9.02 12.25
N VAL A 248 -27.25 8.13 11.34
CA VAL A 248 -28.00 7.78 10.12
C VAL A 248 -28.63 6.40 10.18
N GLY A 249 -28.33 5.59 11.20
CA GLY A 249 -28.87 4.23 11.37
C GLY A 249 -28.32 3.19 10.41
N ASN A 250 -28.19 3.47 9.10
CA ASN A 250 -27.54 2.58 8.13
C ASN A 250 -26.60 3.37 7.19
N PRO A 251 -25.34 3.59 7.57
CA PRO A 251 -24.38 4.40 6.81
C PRO A 251 -23.66 3.62 5.70
N SER A 252 -24.03 2.36 5.41
CA SER A 252 -23.27 1.46 4.53
C SER A 252 -22.94 2.07 3.16
N MET A 253 -23.92 2.74 2.52
CA MET A 253 -23.71 3.41 1.22
C MET A 253 -22.75 4.59 1.31
N VAL A 254 -22.83 5.35 2.40
CA VAL A 254 -21.94 6.51 2.64
C VAL A 254 -20.52 6.02 2.92
N ILE A 255 -20.38 4.96 3.72
CA ILE A 255 -19.07 4.34 3.97
C ILE A 255 -18.47 3.80 2.67
N ALA A 256 -19.27 3.13 1.84
CA ALA A 256 -18.84 2.68 0.52
C ALA A 256 -18.37 3.86 -0.36
N ALA A 257 -19.12 4.96 -0.41
CA ALA A 257 -18.72 6.17 -1.13
C ALA A 257 -17.42 6.78 -0.58
N CYS A 258 -17.23 6.76 0.75
CA CYS A 258 -16.00 7.20 1.41
C CYS A 258 -14.78 6.34 1.06
N ILE A 259 -14.97 5.10 0.67
CA ILE A 259 -13.89 4.21 0.21
C ILE A 259 -13.65 4.39 -1.29
N VAL A 260 -14.71 4.46 -2.10
CA VAL A 260 -14.60 4.51 -3.56
C VAL A 260 -14.08 5.86 -4.05
N LEU A 261 -14.55 6.98 -3.48
CA LEU A 261 -14.14 8.30 -3.95
C LEU A 261 -12.62 8.54 -3.88
N PRO A 262 -11.90 8.21 -2.79
CA PRO A 262 -10.44 8.27 -2.78
C PRO A 262 -9.79 7.45 -3.89
N GLN A 263 -10.31 6.25 -4.21
CA GLN A 263 -9.75 5.43 -5.29
C GLN A 263 -9.92 6.09 -6.66
N VAL A 264 -11.05 6.73 -6.91
CA VAL A 264 -11.26 7.53 -8.14
C VAL A 264 -10.26 8.67 -8.22
N ILE A 265 -10.06 9.41 -7.13
CA ILE A 265 -9.08 10.50 -7.07
C ILE A 265 -7.65 9.96 -7.29
N VAL A 266 -7.27 8.87 -6.64
CA VAL A 266 -5.96 8.22 -6.85
C VAL A 266 -5.79 7.83 -8.32
N ALA A 267 -6.80 7.19 -8.93
CA ALA A 267 -6.73 6.77 -10.33
C ALA A 267 -6.51 7.94 -11.30
N LEU A 268 -7.16 9.08 -11.03
CA LEU A 268 -7.05 10.28 -11.87
C LEU A 268 -5.79 11.10 -11.58
N ALA A 269 -5.43 11.27 -10.30
CA ALA A 269 -4.33 12.14 -9.89
C ALA A 269 -2.94 11.47 -10.01
N SER A 270 -2.83 10.16 -9.83
CA SER A 270 -1.53 9.48 -9.75
C SER A 270 -0.59 9.71 -10.94
N PRO A 271 -1.06 9.72 -12.21
CA PRO A 271 -0.15 10.04 -13.33
C PRO A 271 0.35 11.48 -13.31
N ALA A 272 -0.46 12.43 -12.81
CA ALA A 272 -0.07 13.83 -12.66
C ALA A 272 0.91 14.00 -11.50
N VAL A 273 0.68 13.32 -10.38
CA VAL A 273 1.57 13.27 -9.23
C VAL A 273 2.94 12.72 -9.61
N GLY A 274 3.00 11.61 -10.38
CA GLY A 274 4.25 11.05 -10.90
C GLY A 274 5.01 12.04 -11.77
N ARG A 275 4.34 12.75 -12.70
CA ARG A 275 4.95 13.80 -13.53
C ARG A 275 5.41 14.99 -12.70
N LEU A 276 4.64 15.40 -11.71
CA LEU A 276 4.98 16.52 -10.83
C LEU A 276 6.25 16.20 -10.01
N ALA A 277 6.34 14.97 -9.51
CA ALA A 277 7.52 14.49 -8.79
C ALA A 277 8.80 14.57 -9.64
N GLU A 278 8.71 14.20 -10.92
CA GLU A 278 9.85 14.29 -11.85
C GLU A 278 10.19 15.76 -12.20
N LYS A 279 9.19 16.64 -12.30
CA LYS A 279 9.41 18.04 -12.71
C LYS A 279 9.83 18.95 -11.57
N ARG A 280 9.14 18.90 -10.43
CA ARG A 280 9.32 19.83 -9.30
C ARG A 280 10.04 19.26 -8.10
N GLY A 281 10.30 17.95 -8.08
CA GLY A 281 10.98 17.27 -6.97
C GLY A 281 10.00 16.53 -6.04
N ARG A 282 10.59 15.69 -5.17
CA ARG A 282 9.85 14.76 -4.30
C ARG A 282 9.25 15.49 -3.09
N ARG A 283 10.01 16.43 -2.54
CA ARG A 283 9.60 17.20 -1.35
C ARG A 283 8.30 17.97 -1.57
N TRP A 284 8.13 18.63 -2.73
CA TRP A 284 6.91 19.37 -3.06
C TRP A 284 5.69 18.47 -3.14
N VAL A 285 5.81 17.31 -3.73
CA VAL A 285 4.73 16.33 -3.84
C VAL A 285 4.36 15.78 -2.47
N LEU A 286 5.35 15.48 -1.61
CA LEU A 286 5.09 15.11 -0.22
C LEU A 286 4.31 16.21 0.51
N MET A 287 4.73 17.47 0.37
CA MET A 287 4.04 18.60 1.01
C MET A 287 2.57 18.68 0.62
N ILE A 288 2.24 18.49 -0.68
CA ILE A 288 0.84 18.50 -1.15
C ILE A 288 0.05 17.39 -0.46
N GLY A 289 0.56 16.14 -0.49
CA GLY A 289 -0.12 15.00 0.11
C GLY A 289 -0.26 15.12 1.63
N PHE A 290 0.78 15.58 2.30
CA PHE A 290 0.78 15.73 3.75
C PHE A 290 -0.11 16.87 4.22
N CYS A 291 -0.18 18.00 3.50
CA CYS A 291 -1.11 19.11 3.83
C CYS A 291 -2.58 18.71 3.67
N ALA A 292 -2.90 17.74 2.85
CA ALA A 292 -4.26 17.24 2.69
C ALA A 292 -4.82 16.59 3.98
N LEU A 293 -3.97 15.93 4.78
CA LEU A 293 -4.41 15.22 5.98
C LEU A 293 -4.91 16.12 7.12
N PRO A 294 -4.18 17.14 7.57
CA PRO A 294 -4.68 18.03 8.63
C PRO A 294 -5.96 18.75 8.18
N LEU A 295 -6.07 19.14 6.91
CA LEU A 295 -7.29 19.71 6.35
C LEU A 295 -8.46 18.71 6.44
N ARG A 296 -8.25 17.45 6.04
CA ARG A 296 -9.25 16.39 6.15
C ARG A 296 -9.74 16.21 7.59
N GLY A 297 -8.82 16.08 8.54
CA GLY A 297 -9.16 15.91 9.96
C GLY A 297 -9.90 17.10 10.54
N LEU A 298 -9.50 18.33 10.21
CA LEU A 298 -10.19 19.54 10.64
C LEU A 298 -11.60 19.64 10.04
N LEU A 299 -11.77 19.32 8.76
CA LEU A 299 -13.08 19.33 8.11
C LEU A 299 -14.04 18.32 8.75
N PHE A 300 -13.56 17.15 9.17
CA PHE A 300 -14.37 16.18 9.91
C PHE A 300 -14.86 16.69 11.28
N THR A 301 -14.24 17.72 11.84
CA THR A 301 -14.75 18.37 13.06
C THR A 301 -15.86 19.39 12.79
N ALA A 302 -16.04 19.80 11.52
CA ALA A 302 -16.96 20.89 11.17
C ALA A 302 -18.38 20.38 10.89
N SER A 303 -18.53 19.21 10.27
CA SER A 303 -19.86 18.66 9.94
C SER A 303 -19.81 17.13 9.85
N SER A 304 -20.93 16.51 10.26
CA SER A 304 -21.19 15.08 10.09
C SER A 304 -22.21 14.80 8.98
N ASP A 305 -22.53 15.80 8.14
CA ASP A 305 -23.40 15.61 6.99
C ASP A 305 -22.81 14.57 6.03
N PRO A 306 -23.57 13.54 5.60
CA PRO A 306 -23.07 12.48 4.76
C PRO A 306 -22.43 12.93 3.45
N ILE A 307 -23.03 13.93 2.78
CA ILE A 307 -22.51 14.45 1.50
C ILE A 307 -21.20 15.19 1.76
N PHE A 308 -21.15 16.00 2.82
CA PHE A 308 -19.93 16.69 3.21
C PHE A 308 -18.81 15.73 3.55
N VAL A 309 -19.08 14.68 4.33
CA VAL A 309 -18.09 13.65 4.72
C VAL A 309 -17.53 12.94 3.51
N VAL A 310 -18.39 12.56 2.55
CA VAL A 310 -17.93 11.97 1.27
C VAL A 310 -17.07 12.96 0.50
N ALA A 311 -17.48 14.23 0.38
CA ALA A 311 -16.70 15.25 -0.34
C ALA A 311 -15.30 15.46 0.27
N VAL A 312 -15.19 15.44 1.59
CA VAL A 312 -13.90 15.56 2.32
C VAL A 312 -12.93 14.41 1.99
N GLN A 313 -13.43 13.27 1.56
CA GLN A 313 -12.57 12.13 1.17
C GLN A 313 -11.73 12.38 -0.09
N VAL A 314 -11.98 13.46 -0.82
CA VAL A 314 -11.08 13.92 -1.90
C VAL A 314 -9.66 14.16 -1.36
N PHE A 315 -9.53 14.71 -0.15
CA PHE A 315 -8.22 14.91 0.50
C PHE A 315 -7.51 13.59 0.81
N ASP A 316 -8.25 12.53 1.15
CA ASP A 316 -7.68 11.18 1.32
C ASP A 316 -7.11 10.64 0.01
N GLY A 317 -7.86 10.81 -1.08
CA GLY A 317 -7.40 10.42 -2.41
C GLY A 317 -6.13 11.16 -2.85
N VAL A 318 -6.06 12.48 -2.60
CA VAL A 318 -4.85 13.29 -2.88
C VAL A 318 -3.68 12.84 -2.02
N ALA A 319 -3.88 12.68 -0.71
CA ALA A 319 -2.87 12.22 0.22
C ALA A 319 -2.36 10.82 -0.17
N GLY A 320 -3.26 9.89 -0.46
CA GLY A 320 -2.95 8.52 -0.88
C GLY A 320 -2.19 8.46 -2.20
N ALA A 321 -2.58 9.26 -3.21
CA ALA A 321 -1.87 9.34 -4.48
C ALA A 321 -0.43 9.85 -4.31
N CYS A 322 -0.23 10.91 -3.53
CA CYS A 322 1.10 11.47 -3.27
C CYS A 322 1.95 10.50 -2.46
N PHE A 323 1.45 10.01 -1.34
CA PHE A 323 2.22 9.14 -0.43
C PHE A 323 2.56 7.80 -1.08
N GLY A 324 1.59 7.15 -1.74
CA GLY A 324 1.80 5.86 -2.39
C GLY A 324 2.86 5.87 -3.49
N ILE A 325 3.02 7.00 -4.20
CA ILE A 325 4.05 7.16 -5.23
C ILE A 325 5.39 7.57 -4.59
N MET A 326 5.37 8.43 -3.58
CA MET A 326 6.59 8.96 -2.97
C MET A 326 7.35 7.91 -2.16
N VAL A 327 6.68 6.96 -1.50
CA VAL A 327 7.34 5.90 -0.73
C VAL A 327 8.37 5.14 -1.57
N PRO A 328 8.01 4.41 -2.64
CA PRO A 328 8.99 3.69 -3.43
C PRO A 328 9.94 4.62 -4.22
N LEU A 329 9.51 5.84 -4.57
CA LEU A 329 10.31 6.76 -5.35
C LEU A 329 11.46 7.32 -4.53
N ILE A 330 11.21 7.80 -3.31
CA ILE A 330 12.24 8.33 -2.39
C ILE A 330 13.23 7.21 -2.01
N VAL A 331 12.71 6.02 -1.69
CA VAL A 331 13.57 4.87 -1.39
C VAL A 331 14.44 4.51 -2.59
N SER A 332 13.90 4.58 -3.81
CA SER A 332 14.68 4.36 -5.05
C SER A 332 15.78 5.41 -5.23
N ASP A 333 15.49 6.67 -4.93
CA ASP A 333 16.48 7.76 -5.07
C ASP A 333 17.65 7.61 -4.08
N VAL A 334 17.37 7.17 -2.84
CA VAL A 334 18.38 7.06 -1.77
C VAL A 334 19.09 5.70 -1.80
N ALA A 335 18.35 4.61 -1.87
CA ALA A 335 18.86 3.25 -1.70
C ALA A 335 19.04 2.47 -3.01
N GLY A 336 18.56 2.97 -4.13
CA GLY A 336 18.57 2.23 -5.40
C GLY A 336 19.94 1.86 -5.96
N ARG A 337 21.02 2.56 -5.52
CA ARG A 337 22.41 2.24 -5.90
C ARG A 337 23.11 1.28 -4.92
N SER A 338 22.54 1.05 -3.77
CA SER A 338 23.15 0.24 -2.70
C SER A 338 22.92 -1.27 -2.85
N GLY A 339 22.03 -1.68 -3.76
CA GLY A 339 21.56 -3.08 -3.86
C GLY A 339 20.52 -3.46 -2.80
N HIS A 340 20.19 -2.57 -1.86
CA HIS A 340 19.28 -2.80 -0.73
C HIS A 340 17.96 -2.04 -0.86
N PHE A 341 17.50 -1.81 -2.09
CA PHE A 341 16.27 -1.04 -2.36
C PHE A 341 15.05 -1.62 -1.65
N ASN A 342 14.79 -2.92 -1.83
CA ASN A 342 13.59 -3.54 -1.28
C ASN A 342 13.66 -3.72 0.25
N LEU A 343 14.87 -3.97 0.78
CA LEU A 343 15.09 -3.99 2.22
C LEU A 343 14.81 -2.61 2.85
N SER A 344 15.27 -1.53 2.21
CA SER A 344 14.99 -0.16 2.65
C SER A 344 13.50 0.17 2.55
N LEU A 345 12.81 -0.34 1.52
CA LEU A 345 11.37 -0.21 1.38
C LEU A 345 10.63 -0.96 2.50
N GLY A 346 11.14 -2.13 2.91
CA GLY A 346 10.65 -2.88 4.07
C GLY A 346 10.80 -2.12 5.38
N VAL A 347 11.90 -1.40 5.58
CA VAL A 347 12.12 -0.55 6.77
C VAL A 347 11.11 0.61 6.83
N VAL A 348 10.88 1.27 5.70
CA VAL A 348 9.83 2.32 5.60
C VAL A 348 8.44 1.71 5.84
N GLY A 349 8.17 0.53 5.27
CA GLY A 349 6.93 -0.22 5.50
C GLY A 349 6.72 -0.58 6.98
N PHE A 350 7.78 -0.94 7.69
CA PHE A 350 7.72 -1.19 9.13
C PHE A 350 7.36 0.07 9.91
N ALA A 351 7.96 1.22 9.59
CA ALA A 351 7.60 2.50 10.19
C ALA A 351 6.13 2.88 9.94
N ILE A 352 5.63 2.66 8.71
CA ILE A 352 4.22 2.79 8.35
C ILE A 352 3.34 1.88 9.24
N GLY A 353 3.74 0.62 9.39
CA GLY A 353 3.04 -0.36 10.23
C GLY A 353 2.94 0.05 11.69
N ILE A 354 4.03 0.57 12.28
CA ILE A 354 4.03 1.12 13.65
C ILE A 354 3.00 2.24 13.77
N GLY A 355 3.03 3.21 12.83
CA GLY A 355 2.08 4.32 12.82
C GLY A 355 0.63 3.85 12.79
N ALA A 356 0.28 2.93 11.88
CA ALA A 356 -1.06 2.38 11.76
C ALA A 356 -1.52 1.62 13.02
N THR A 357 -0.64 0.75 13.55
CA THR A 357 -0.96 -0.11 14.71
C THR A 357 -1.20 0.70 15.99
N LEU A 358 -0.39 1.73 16.23
CA LEU A 358 -0.52 2.55 17.44
C LEU A 358 -1.66 3.55 17.35
N SER A 359 -2.00 4.03 16.15
CA SER A 359 -2.96 5.11 16.00
C SER A 359 -4.40 4.70 16.28
N THR A 360 -4.80 3.50 15.85
CA THR A 360 -6.20 3.06 15.96
C THR A 360 -6.65 2.92 17.43
N PRO A 361 -5.92 2.24 18.33
CA PRO A 361 -6.27 2.21 19.75
C PRO A 361 -6.20 3.59 20.41
N ALA A 362 -5.17 4.38 20.07
CA ALA A 362 -5.02 5.72 20.66
C ALA A 362 -6.18 6.66 20.28
N ALA A 363 -6.58 6.65 19.01
CA ALA A 363 -7.69 7.47 18.53
C ALA A 363 -9.04 6.98 19.08
N GLY A 364 -9.25 5.67 19.18
CA GLY A 364 -10.43 5.07 19.80
C GLY A 364 -10.54 5.44 21.27
N TRP A 365 -9.47 5.26 22.04
CA TRP A 365 -9.43 5.64 23.44
C TRP A 365 -9.76 7.13 23.67
N LEU A 366 -9.18 8.01 22.83
CA LEU A 366 -9.44 9.43 22.91
C LEU A 366 -10.90 9.78 22.56
N ALA A 367 -11.46 9.09 21.55
CA ALA A 367 -12.84 9.29 21.14
C ALA A 367 -13.82 8.85 22.25
N ASP A 368 -13.54 7.76 22.97
CA ASP A 368 -14.37 7.25 24.05
C ASP A 368 -14.35 8.17 25.27
N HIS A 369 -13.20 8.79 25.62
CA HIS A 369 -13.06 9.61 26.82
C HIS A 369 -13.33 11.10 26.58
N PHE A 370 -13.00 11.64 25.41
CA PHE A 370 -13.06 13.07 25.11
C PHE A 370 -13.92 13.40 23.89
N GLY A 371 -14.55 12.38 23.29
CA GLY A 371 -15.40 12.52 22.12
C GLY A 371 -14.64 12.52 20.79
N THR A 372 -15.35 12.17 19.73
CA THR A 372 -14.79 11.99 18.37
C THR A 372 -14.14 13.26 17.82
N ARG A 373 -14.65 14.44 18.19
CA ARG A 373 -14.07 15.73 17.78
C ARG A 373 -12.65 15.92 18.32
N ALA A 374 -12.41 15.55 19.59
CA ALA A 374 -11.07 15.62 20.18
C ALA A 374 -10.09 14.66 19.48
N ALA A 375 -10.56 13.45 19.11
CA ALA A 375 -9.75 12.51 18.35
C ALA A 375 -9.36 13.07 16.97
N PHE A 376 -10.28 13.68 16.23
CA PHE A 376 -9.94 14.33 14.95
C PHE A 376 -8.97 15.51 15.10
N LEU A 377 -9.10 16.31 16.16
CA LEU A 377 -8.17 17.41 16.42
C LEU A 377 -6.76 16.87 16.73
N LEU A 378 -6.62 15.81 17.52
CA LEU A 378 -5.33 15.16 17.77
C LEU A 378 -4.72 14.64 16.47
N LEU A 379 -5.50 13.90 15.66
CA LEU A 379 -5.02 13.36 14.38
C LEU A 379 -4.59 14.48 13.42
N SER A 380 -5.34 15.59 13.40
CA SER A 380 -4.98 16.79 12.63
C SER A 380 -3.69 17.44 13.12
N ALA A 381 -3.48 17.49 14.44
CA ALA A 381 -2.25 18.01 15.04
C ALA A 381 -1.04 17.12 14.69
N VAL A 382 -1.19 15.79 14.77
CA VAL A 382 -0.15 14.83 14.35
C VAL A 382 0.14 14.96 12.85
N ALA A 383 -0.89 15.12 12.02
CA ALA A 383 -0.73 15.36 10.59
C ALA A 383 0.00 16.68 10.32
N ALA A 384 -0.31 17.76 11.06
CA ALA A 384 0.41 19.03 10.97
C ALA A 384 1.88 18.88 11.39
N ALA A 385 2.16 18.12 12.46
CA ALA A 385 3.53 17.78 12.84
C ALA A 385 4.29 17.04 11.73
N ALA A 386 3.62 16.13 11.04
CA ALA A 386 4.20 15.45 9.87
C ALA A 386 4.50 16.43 8.72
N VAL A 387 3.62 17.40 8.45
CA VAL A 387 3.89 18.48 7.47
C VAL A 387 5.12 19.31 7.87
N LEU A 388 5.22 19.69 9.14
CA LEU A 388 6.38 20.43 9.66
C LEU A 388 7.67 19.62 9.53
N LEU A 389 7.61 18.30 9.83
CA LEU A 389 8.76 17.42 9.67
C LEU A 389 9.22 17.35 8.20
N VAL A 390 8.28 17.23 7.25
CA VAL A 390 8.60 17.27 5.82
C VAL A 390 9.21 18.63 5.45
N PHE A 391 8.62 19.71 5.95
CA PHE A 391 9.06 21.08 5.62
C PHE A 391 10.45 21.40 6.15
N PHE A 392 10.78 21.03 7.38
CA PHE A 392 12.05 21.43 8.00
C PHE A 392 13.17 20.38 7.84
N ALA A 393 12.82 19.10 7.87
CA ALA A 393 13.82 18.04 7.96
C ALA A 393 13.98 17.19 6.68
N MET A 394 12.95 17.12 5.80
CA MET A 394 13.05 16.27 4.60
C MET A 394 13.82 16.99 3.49
N PRO A 395 15.02 16.52 3.11
CA PRO A 395 15.74 17.07 1.97
C PRO A 395 15.10 16.65 0.64
N GLU A 396 15.41 17.38 -0.43
CA GLU A 396 15.06 16.96 -1.78
C GLU A 396 15.91 15.73 -2.17
N THR A 397 15.26 14.66 -2.64
CA THR A 397 15.96 13.41 -3.00
C THR A 397 16.07 13.19 -4.51
N ARG A 398 15.47 14.06 -5.30
CA ARG A 398 15.54 13.97 -6.76
C ARG A 398 17.00 13.95 -7.22
N PRO A 399 17.42 12.97 -8.04
CA PRO A 399 18.76 12.93 -8.60
C PRO A 399 19.05 14.21 -9.42
N LYS A 400 20.22 14.82 -9.21
CA LYS A 400 20.67 15.93 -10.05
C LYS A 400 21.10 15.41 -11.41
N ALA A 401 20.99 16.24 -12.46
CA ALA A 401 21.38 15.86 -13.81
C ALA A 401 22.89 15.51 -13.93
N GLU A 402 23.70 16.00 -13.00
CA GLU A 402 25.15 15.75 -12.92
C GLU A 402 25.49 14.36 -12.32
N ASP A 403 24.54 13.68 -11.69
CA ASP A 403 24.70 12.34 -11.09
C ASP A 403 24.36 11.20 -12.08
N GLN A 404 24.17 11.51 -13.35
CA GLN A 404 23.78 10.62 -14.43
C GLN A 404 24.95 10.33 -15.36
#